data_c655db2f467cbe47af694003e510504e
#
_entry.id   c655db2f467cbe47af694003e510504e
#
_cell.length_a   1.000
_cell.length_b   1.000
_cell.length_c   1.000
_cell.angle_alpha   90.00
_cell.angle_beta   90.00
_cell.angle_gamma   90.00
#
_symmetry.space_group_name_H-M   'P 1'
#
loop_
_entity.id
_entity.type
_entity.pdbx_description
1 polymer ?
#
loop_
_entity_poly.entity_id
_entity_poly.type
_entity_poly.pdbx_seq_one_letter_code
_entity_poly.pdbx_strand_id
1 'polypeptide(L)'
;LWNSILWAGIYTSINGVMLFLLYLERRPVQLSEAEENIYNLTFKSINPRAFKKLVDQARWENLGPDVNLVTRDTDLEELLLVVDGKAEVVLKNGEIKYIPMGGFIGEQSFITGSTTSADVGTGAEATTLLRWDKKSLKNYLEHHETLKHTFDLILTADLIFKLRSMDQQQDVTHSQI
;
A
#
# COMPACT_ATOMS: atom_id res chain seq x y z
N LEU A 1 -37.41 37.52 -26.29
CA LEU A 1 -36.22 38.16 -25.70
C LEU A 1 -35.96 37.71 -24.26
N TRP A 2 -36.95 37.71 -23.34
CA TRP A 2 -36.78 37.31 -21.96
C TRP A 2 -36.39 35.81 -21.80
N ASN A 3 -37.04 34.93 -22.59
CA ASN A 3 -36.72 33.49 -22.56
C ASN A 3 -35.27 33.21 -23.00
N SER A 4 -34.78 33.89 -24.00
CA SER A 4 -33.39 33.70 -24.48
C SER A 4 -32.35 34.15 -23.45
N ILE A 5 -32.62 35.21 -22.70
CA ILE A 5 -31.74 35.72 -21.63
C ILE A 5 -31.72 34.72 -20.45
N LEU A 6 -32.90 34.18 -20.09
CA LEU A 6 -33.05 33.23 -19.02
C LEU A 6 -32.28 31.93 -19.35
N TRP A 7 -32.45 31.38 -20.56
CA TRP A 7 -31.74 30.21 -21.01
C TRP A 7 -30.22 30.42 -21.10
N ALA A 8 -29.77 31.61 -21.57
CA ALA A 8 -28.35 31.97 -21.60
C ALA A 8 -27.76 32.03 -20.17
N GLY A 9 -28.51 32.58 -19.20
CA GLY A 9 -28.10 32.65 -17.81
C GLY A 9 -27.95 31.23 -17.18
N ILE A 10 -28.93 30.35 -17.41
CA ILE A 10 -28.89 28.97 -16.93
C ILE A 10 -27.71 28.22 -17.53
N TYR A 11 -27.50 28.32 -18.85
CA TYR A 11 -26.38 27.66 -19.55
C TYR A 11 -25.03 28.13 -19.04
N THR A 12 -24.86 29.45 -18.85
CA THR A 12 -23.63 30.04 -18.33
C THR A 12 -23.36 29.57 -16.90
N SER A 13 -24.40 29.48 -16.07
CA SER A 13 -24.27 29.00 -14.69
C SER A 13 -23.84 27.54 -14.62
N ILE A 14 -24.45 26.68 -15.45
CA ILE A 14 -24.07 25.25 -15.53
C ILE A 14 -22.63 25.11 -15.98
N ASN A 15 -22.21 25.83 -17.03
CA ASN A 15 -20.82 25.80 -17.50
C ASN A 15 -19.84 26.34 -16.43
N GLY A 16 -20.21 27.39 -15.70
CA GLY A 16 -19.42 27.95 -14.60
C GLY A 16 -19.22 26.92 -13.47
N VAL A 17 -20.29 26.24 -13.07
CA VAL A 17 -20.21 25.14 -12.07
C VAL A 17 -19.34 24.00 -12.58
N MET A 18 -19.50 23.58 -13.83
CA MET A 18 -18.66 22.53 -14.44
C MET A 18 -17.17 22.92 -14.45
N LEU A 19 -16.85 24.15 -14.88
CA LEU A 19 -15.47 24.64 -14.85
C LEU A 19 -14.90 24.72 -13.44
N PHE A 20 -15.69 25.12 -12.46
CA PHE A 20 -15.30 25.18 -11.06
C PHE A 20 -15.04 23.76 -10.51
N LEU A 21 -15.90 22.79 -10.81
CA LEU A 21 -15.68 21.39 -10.42
C LEU A 21 -14.43 20.82 -11.06
N LEU A 22 -14.20 21.05 -12.36
CA LEU A 22 -12.97 20.64 -13.05
C LEU A 22 -11.72 21.30 -12.46
N TYR A 23 -11.81 22.56 -12.05
CA TYR A 23 -10.72 23.25 -11.37
C TYR A 23 -10.41 22.63 -10.01
N LEU A 24 -11.44 22.28 -9.22
CA LEU A 24 -11.26 21.56 -7.96
C LEU A 24 -10.65 20.18 -8.16
N GLU A 25 -11.05 19.48 -9.23
CA GLU A 25 -10.48 18.17 -9.59
C GLU A 25 -9.00 18.26 -10.01
N ARG A 26 -8.55 19.36 -10.56
CA ARG A 26 -7.17 19.54 -11.03
C ARG A 26 -6.20 20.03 -9.97
N ARG A 27 -6.64 20.30 -8.74
CA ARG A 27 -5.71 20.69 -7.67
C ARG A 27 -4.69 19.57 -7.44
N PRO A 28 -3.38 19.86 -7.48
CA PRO A 28 -2.37 18.86 -7.18
C PRO A 28 -2.57 18.36 -5.75
N VAL A 29 -2.49 17.05 -5.58
CA VAL A 29 -2.49 16.43 -4.25
C VAL A 29 -1.11 16.70 -3.64
N GLN A 30 -1.10 17.32 -2.48
CA GLN A 30 0.14 17.50 -1.73
C GLN A 30 0.42 16.21 -0.95
N LEU A 31 1.51 15.56 -1.30
CA LEU A 31 2.06 14.42 -0.58
C LEU A 31 3.23 14.91 0.27
N SER A 32 3.40 14.35 1.46
CA SER A 32 4.63 14.53 2.23
C SER A 32 5.78 13.81 1.53
N GLU A 33 7.01 14.13 1.88
CA GLU A 33 8.20 13.49 1.30
C GLU A 33 8.17 11.96 1.46
N ALA A 34 7.77 11.46 2.63
CA ALA A 34 7.63 10.04 2.87
C ALA A 34 6.52 9.40 2.01
N GLU A 35 5.36 10.07 1.86
CA GLU A 35 4.28 9.63 0.99
C GLU A 35 4.71 9.63 -0.48
N GLU A 36 5.47 10.63 -0.93
CA GLU A 36 5.96 10.72 -2.30
C GLU A 36 6.94 9.59 -2.61
N ASN A 37 7.83 9.27 -1.67
CA ASN A 37 8.78 8.18 -1.81
C ASN A 37 8.08 6.83 -1.99
N ILE A 38 7.14 6.47 -1.11
CA ILE A 38 6.39 5.21 -1.24
C ILE A 38 5.44 5.22 -2.44
N TYR A 39 4.87 6.37 -2.81
CA TYR A 39 4.07 6.50 -4.02
C TYR A 39 4.88 6.14 -5.26
N ASN A 40 6.05 6.75 -5.41
CA ASN A 40 6.93 6.51 -6.56
C ASN A 40 7.49 5.07 -6.60
N LEU A 41 7.71 4.46 -5.44
CA LEU A 41 8.23 3.09 -5.34
C LEU A 41 7.17 2.03 -5.61
N THR A 42 6.02 2.15 -4.97
CA THR A 42 5.05 1.05 -4.86
C THR A 42 3.71 1.37 -5.51
N PHE A 43 3.24 2.63 -5.44
CA PHE A 43 1.86 3.00 -5.81
C PHE A 43 1.73 3.83 -7.07
N LYS A 44 2.76 3.91 -7.91
CA LYS A 44 2.78 4.75 -9.11
C LYS A 44 1.65 4.43 -10.11
N SER A 45 1.11 3.22 -10.08
CA SER A 45 -0.03 2.79 -10.89
C SER A 45 -1.39 3.28 -10.37
N ILE A 46 -1.44 3.79 -9.14
CA ILE A 46 -2.65 4.35 -8.53
C ILE A 46 -2.70 5.86 -8.76
N ASN A 47 -3.91 6.39 -9.00
CA ASN A 47 -4.10 7.83 -9.05
C ASN A 47 -3.66 8.49 -7.73
N PRO A 48 -2.91 9.62 -7.74
CA PRO A 48 -2.39 10.26 -6.52
C PRO A 48 -3.45 10.59 -5.47
N ARG A 49 -4.67 10.95 -5.88
CA ARG A 49 -5.78 11.21 -4.94
C ARG A 49 -6.30 9.95 -4.28
N ALA A 50 -6.40 8.86 -5.06
CA ALA A 50 -6.80 7.56 -4.52
C ALA A 50 -5.74 7.02 -3.57
N PHE A 51 -4.46 7.19 -3.91
CA PHE A 51 -3.35 6.87 -3.03
C PHE A 51 -3.40 7.67 -1.72
N LYS A 52 -3.59 9.01 -1.78
CA LYS A 52 -3.69 9.83 -0.56
C LYS A 52 -4.83 9.36 0.35
N LYS A 53 -6.00 9.07 -0.22
CA LYS A 53 -7.13 8.52 0.55
C LYS A 53 -6.84 7.15 1.15
N LEU A 54 -6.05 6.32 0.46
CA LEU A 54 -5.62 5.02 0.96
C LEU A 54 -4.67 5.17 2.15
N VAL A 55 -3.70 6.08 2.06
CA VAL A 55 -2.75 6.40 3.14
C VAL A 55 -3.46 7.04 4.33
N ASP A 56 -4.43 7.92 4.11
CA ASP A 56 -5.22 8.57 5.18
C ASP A 56 -6.04 7.58 6.03
N GLN A 57 -6.26 6.36 5.54
CA GLN A 57 -6.89 5.27 6.30
C GLN A 57 -5.90 4.42 7.09
N ALA A 58 -4.62 4.59 6.84
CA ALA A 58 -3.56 3.90 7.55
C ALA A 58 -3.16 4.65 8.83
N ARG A 59 -2.64 3.90 9.78
CA ARG A 59 -1.95 4.45 10.93
C ARG A 59 -0.45 4.47 10.64
N TRP A 60 0.18 5.62 10.83
CA TRP A 60 1.63 5.75 10.81
C TRP A 60 2.21 5.32 12.17
N GLU A 61 3.24 4.52 12.13
CA GLU A 61 3.91 4.04 13.33
C GLU A 61 5.42 4.03 13.12
N ASN A 62 6.14 4.66 14.04
CA ASN A 62 7.60 4.62 14.08
C ASN A 62 8.00 3.74 15.25
N LEU A 63 8.69 2.64 14.96
CA LEU A 63 9.08 1.63 15.93
C LEU A 63 10.61 1.61 16.07
N GLY A 64 11.05 1.43 17.30
CA GLY A 64 12.45 1.19 17.61
C GLY A 64 12.93 -0.17 17.10
N PRO A 65 14.23 -0.49 17.37
CA PRO A 65 14.78 -1.81 17.04
C PRO A 65 14.14 -2.92 17.88
N ASP A 66 14.30 -4.15 17.39
CA ASP A 66 13.91 -5.41 18.07
C ASP A 66 12.43 -5.52 18.46
N VAL A 67 11.53 -4.84 17.72
CA VAL A 67 10.09 -4.94 17.93
C VAL A 67 9.51 -6.06 17.06
N ASN A 68 8.78 -6.99 17.67
CA ASN A 68 8.03 -8.02 16.93
C ASN A 68 6.80 -7.40 16.27
N LEU A 69 6.66 -7.57 14.95
CA LEU A 69 5.56 -7.06 14.14
C LEU A 69 4.51 -8.15 13.86
N VAL A 70 4.98 -9.35 13.54
CA VAL A 70 4.15 -10.48 13.14
C VAL A 70 4.74 -11.76 13.70
N THR A 71 3.88 -12.59 14.29
CA THR A 71 4.24 -13.93 14.74
C THR A 71 3.75 -14.96 13.73
N ARG A 72 4.55 -15.95 13.46
CA ARG A 72 4.23 -17.07 12.56
C ARG A 72 3.02 -17.85 13.02
N ASP A 73 2.30 -18.44 12.05
CA ASP A 73 1.14 -19.32 12.26
C ASP A 73 -0.01 -18.64 13.05
N THR A 74 -0.06 -17.30 13.03
CA THR A 74 -1.14 -16.50 13.62
C THR A 74 -2.00 -15.81 12.57
N ASP A 75 -3.25 -15.51 12.92
CA ASP A 75 -4.10 -14.66 12.08
C ASP A 75 -3.60 -13.22 12.15
N LEU A 76 -3.38 -12.61 10.98
CA LEU A 76 -2.96 -11.23 10.89
C LEU A 76 -4.17 -10.33 10.60
N GLU A 77 -4.45 -9.44 11.53
CA GLU A 77 -5.57 -8.47 11.44
C GLU A 77 -5.20 -7.20 10.68
N GLU A 78 -3.93 -6.99 10.38
CA GLU A 78 -3.41 -5.79 9.73
C GLU A 78 -2.60 -6.13 8.47
N LEU A 79 -2.60 -5.20 7.51
CA LEU A 79 -1.65 -5.16 6.41
C LEU A 79 -0.65 -4.03 6.68
N LEU A 80 0.64 -4.33 6.61
CA LEU A 80 1.69 -3.35 6.89
C LEU A 80 2.51 -3.04 5.63
N LEU A 81 3.05 -1.84 5.56
CA LEU A 81 3.99 -1.39 4.51
C LEU A 81 5.18 -0.72 5.16
N VAL A 82 6.37 -1.09 4.75
CA VAL A 82 7.61 -0.42 5.20
C VAL A 82 7.76 0.91 4.47
N VAL A 83 7.74 2.01 5.23
CA VAL A 83 7.86 3.38 4.71
C VAL A 83 9.30 3.88 4.78
N ASP A 84 10.00 3.52 5.85
CA ASP A 84 11.41 3.86 6.06
C ASP A 84 12.09 2.77 6.88
N GLY A 85 13.37 2.53 6.62
CA GLY A 85 14.11 1.42 7.21
C GLY A 85 13.85 0.09 6.50
N LYS A 86 13.87 -0.99 7.25
CA LYS A 86 13.65 -2.37 6.76
C LYS A 86 13.03 -3.24 7.85
N ALA A 87 12.27 -4.26 7.46
CA ALA A 87 11.82 -5.29 8.37
C ALA A 87 12.62 -6.60 8.17
N GLU A 88 12.83 -7.35 9.24
CA GLU A 88 13.51 -8.65 9.23
C GLU A 88 12.47 -9.77 9.27
N VAL A 89 12.62 -10.73 8.38
CA VAL A 89 11.78 -11.94 8.29
C VAL A 89 12.61 -13.14 8.69
N VAL A 90 12.18 -13.84 9.72
CA VAL A 90 12.81 -15.09 10.15
C VAL A 90 12.04 -16.27 9.58
N LEU A 91 12.66 -16.99 8.64
CA LEU A 91 12.07 -18.17 7.99
C LEU A 91 12.13 -19.42 8.90
N LYS A 92 11.39 -20.46 8.52
CA LYS A 92 11.34 -21.73 9.26
C LYS A 92 12.71 -22.43 9.42
N ASN A 93 13.61 -22.22 8.46
CA ASN A 93 14.98 -22.76 8.46
C ASN A 93 15.97 -21.91 9.29
N GLY A 94 15.49 -20.80 9.92
CA GLY A 94 16.33 -19.86 10.68
C GLY A 94 17.02 -18.81 9.80
N GLU A 95 16.82 -18.84 8.50
CA GLU A 95 17.35 -17.83 7.57
C GLU A 95 16.66 -16.49 7.81
N ILE A 96 17.43 -15.40 7.80
CA ILE A 96 16.94 -14.04 7.94
C ILE A 96 16.90 -13.38 6.56
N LYS A 97 15.76 -12.83 6.20
CA LYS A 97 15.55 -12.02 5.00
C LYS A 97 15.07 -10.63 5.39
N TYR A 98 15.20 -9.69 4.46
CA TYR A 98 14.82 -8.30 4.70
C TYR A 98 13.72 -7.87 3.74
N ILE A 99 12.74 -7.14 4.27
CA ILE A 99 11.74 -6.42 3.51
C ILE A 99 12.16 -4.95 3.49
N PRO A 100 12.56 -4.42 2.33
CA PRO A 100 13.00 -3.03 2.22
C PRO A 100 11.82 -2.06 2.21
N MET A 101 12.11 -0.76 2.20
CA MET A 101 11.14 0.30 1.96
C MET A 101 10.30 0.01 0.71
N GLY A 102 8.99 0.21 0.80
CA GLY A 102 8.01 -0.08 -0.24
C GLY A 102 7.50 -1.52 -0.25
N GLY A 103 8.06 -2.43 0.56
CA GLY A 103 7.60 -3.81 0.68
C GLY A 103 6.48 -3.98 1.69
N PHE A 104 5.56 -4.90 1.42
CA PHE A 104 4.44 -5.22 2.30
C PHE A 104 4.80 -6.31 3.31
N ILE A 105 4.06 -6.34 4.42
CA ILE A 105 4.10 -7.43 5.40
C ILE A 105 2.66 -7.90 5.61
N GLY A 106 2.44 -9.21 5.44
CA GLY A 106 1.12 -9.82 5.60
C GLY A 106 0.26 -9.83 4.33
N GLU A 107 0.82 -9.51 3.18
CA GLU A 107 0.15 -9.52 1.87
C GLU A 107 -0.42 -10.89 1.53
N GLN A 108 0.30 -11.97 1.83
CA GLN A 108 -0.17 -13.32 1.63
C GLN A 108 -1.44 -13.60 2.45
N SER A 109 -1.42 -13.30 3.75
CA SER A 109 -2.61 -13.43 4.61
C SER A 109 -3.75 -12.51 4.17
N PHE A 110 -3.45 -11.33 3.66
CA PHE A 110 -4.46 -10.39 3.15
C PHE A 110 -5.18 -10.96 1.93
N ILE A 111 -4.44 -11.54 0.97
CA ILE A 111 -4.98 -12.09 -0.28
C ILE A 111 -5.70 -13.41 -0.04
N THR A 112 -5.05 -14.35 0.66
CA THR A 112 -5.52 -15.74 0.76
C THR A 112 -6.40 -16.01 1.97
N GLY A 113 -6.35 -15.16 2.99
CA GLY A 113 -6.99 -15.41 4.29
C GLY A 113 -6.27 -16.45 5.15
N SER A 114 -5.08 -16.90 4.75
CA SER A 114 -4.27 -17.86 5.52
C SER A 114 -3.57 -17.18 6.70
N THR A 115 -3.10 -17.98 7.65
CA THR A 115 -2.19 -17.53 8.72
C THR A 115 -0.85 -17.07 8.15
N THR A 116 -0.09 -16.37 8.97
CA THR A 116 1.25 -15.84 8.63
C THR A 116 2.26 -16.98 8.45
N SER A 117 3.18 -16.82 7.51
CA SER A 117 4.17 -17.86 7.15
C SER A 117 5.52 -17.73 7.87
N ALA A 118 5.80 -16.56 8.47
CA ALA A 118 7.09 -16.23 9.09
C ALA A 118 6.91 -15.28 10.27
N ASP A 119 7.94 -15.22 11.11
CA ASP A 119 8.07 -14.17 12.11
C ASP A 119 8.68 -12.94 11.47
N VAL A 120 8.15 -11.75 11.76
CA VAL A 120 8.65 -10.48 11.21
C VAL A 120 8.86 -9.48 12.33
N GLY A 121 10.01 -8.80 12.32
CA GLY A 121 10.36 -7.75 13.28
C GLY A 121 11.03 -6.55 12.63
N THR A 122 11.33 -5.51 13.41
CA THR A 122 12.05 -4.32 12.92
C THR A 122 13.56 -4.56 12.75
N GLY A 123 14.10 -5.62 13.37
CA GLY A 123 15.53 -5.87 13.40
C GLY A 123 16.30 -4.84 14.25
N ALA A 124 17.57 -4.62 13.92
CA ALA A 124 18.47 -3.75 14.70
C ALA A 124 18.27 -2.24 14.44
N GLU A 125 17.41 -1.85 13.52
CA GLU A 125 17.18 -0.46 13.12
C GLU A 125 15.73 -0.04 13.35
N ALA A 126 15.53 1.26 13.63
CA ALA A 126 14.18 1.81 13.70
C ALA A 126 13.50 1.74 12.32
N THR A 127 12.21 1.45 12.33
CA THR A 127 11.43 1.26 11.11
C THR A 127 10.12 2.03 11.19
N THR A 128 9.80 2.79 10.14
CA THR A 128 8.51 3.47 10.00
C THR A 128 7.58 2.64 9.13
N LEU A 129 6.37 2.42 9.60
CA LEU A 129 5.37 1.60 8.95
C LEU A 129 4.06 2.36 8.73
N LEU A 130 3.36 2.01 7.65
CA LEU A 130 1.93 2.21 7.50
C LEU A 130 1.21 0.93 7.86
N ARG A 131 0.14 1.04 8.66
CA ARG A 131 -0.70 -0.09 9.09
C ARG A 131 -2.14 0.15 8.70
N TRP A 132 -2.74 -0.76 7.98
CA TRP A 132 -4.17 -0.79 7.67
C TRP A 132 -4.84 -1.92 8.44
N ASP A 133 -5.94 -1.63 9.11
CA ASP A 133 -6.86 -2.67 9.57
C ASP A 133 -7.42 -3.43 8.36
N LYS A 134 -7.29 -4.74 8.37
CA LYS A 134 -7.63 -5.62 7.24
C LYS A 134 -9.10 -5.54 6.83
N LYS A 135 -10.01 -5.47 7.81
CA LYS A 135 -11.46 -5.40 7.54
C LYS A 135 -11.84 -4.07 6.95
N SER A 136 -11.34 -2.99 7.56
CA SER A 136 -11.59 -1.61 7.10
C SER A 136 -11.06 -1.38 5.70
N LEU A 137 -9.83 -1.83 5.42
CA LEU A 137 -9.22 -1.72 4.10
C LEU A 137 -9.99 -2.52 3.05
N LYS A 138 -10.38 -3.77 3.32
CA LYS A 138 -11.19 -4.58 2.42
C LYS A 138 -12.52 -3.91 2.12
N ASN A 139 -13.24 -3.46 3.14
CA ASN A 139 -14.50 -2.76 2.97
C ASN A 139 -14.34 -1.48 2.13
N TYR A 140 -13.28 -0.71 2.36
CA TYR A 140 -12.99 0.47 1.53
C TYR A 140 -12.74 0.12 0.07
N LEU A 141 -11.92 -0.90 -0.18
CA LEU A 141 -11.59 -1.35 -1.53
C LEU A 141 -12.82 -1.92 -2.28
N GLU A 142 -13.73 -2.60 -1.58
CA GLU A 142 -14.98 -3.11 -2.18
C GLU A 142 -15.88 -2.01 -2.74
N HIS A 143 -15.83 -0.81 -2.15
CA HIS A 143 -16.57 0.37 -2.65
C HIS A 143 -15.81 1.14 -3.74
N HIS A 144 -14.58 0.70 -4.12
CA HIS A 144 -13.72 1.38 -5.09
C HIS A 144 -13.07 0.36 -6.05
N GLU A 145 -13.87 -0.26 -6.92
CA GLU A 145 -13.46 -1.40 -7.77
C GLU A 145 -12.15 -1.18 -8.54
N THR A 146 -11.99 -0.02 -9.19
CA THR A 146 -10.76 0.30 -9.94
C THR A 146 -9.53 0.33 -9.04
N LEU A 147 -9.66 0.92 -7.85
CA LEU A 147 -8.59 0.96 -6.86
C LEU A 147 -8.28 -0.44 -6.34
N LYS A 148 -9.31 -1.23 -6.01
CA LYS A 148 -9.19 -2.61 -5.55
C LYS A 148 -8.37 -3.44 -6.53
N HIS A 149 -8.77 -3.44 -7.81
CA HIS A 149 -8.06 -4.20 -8.83
C HIS A 149 -6.57 -3.81 -8.93
N THR A 150 -6.29 -2.51 -8.95
CA THR A 150 -4.89 -2.03 -9.01
C THR A 150 -4.11 -2.39 -7.75
N PHE A 151 -4.73 -2.29 -6.58
CA PHE A 151 -4.12 -2.63 -5.30
C PHE A 151 -3.81 -4.13 -5.20
N ASP A 152 -4.75 -4.98 -5.62
CA ASP A 152 -4.56 -6.44 -5.66
C ASP A 152 -3.39 -6.83 -6.59
N LEU A 153 -3.24 -6.14 -7.74
CA LEU A 153 -2.09 -6.33 -8.62
C LEU A 153 -0.76 -5.94 -7.96
N ILE A 154 -0.73 -4.85 -7.21
CA ILE A 154 0.46 -4.41 -6.48
C ILE A 154 0.86 -5.45 -5.43
N LEU A 155 -0.09 -5.91 -4.60
CA LEU A 155 0.18 -6.93 -3.59
C LEU A 155 0.64 -8.25 -4.22
N THR A 156 0.03 -8.66 -5.32
CA THR A 156 0.41 -9.88 -6.04
C THR A 156 1.81 -9.77 -6.62
N ALA A 157 2.18 -8.61 -7.17
CA ALA A 157 3.52 -8.37 -7.69
C ALA A 157 4.59 -8.42 -6.59
N ASP A 158 4.32 -7.82 -5.43
CA ASP A 158 5.21 -7.88 -4.26
C ASP A 158 5.39 -9.33 -3.77
N LEU A 159 4.31 -10.09 -3.67
CA LEU A 159 4.35 -11.50 -3.28
C LEU A 159 5.16 -12.35 -4.27
N ILE A 160 4.94 -12.19 -5.58
CA ILE A 160 5.71 -12.90 -6.61
C ILE A 160 7.19 -12.56 -6.53
N PHE A 161 7.53 -11.28 -6.33
CA PHE A 161 8.92 -10.85 -6.17
C PHE A 161 9.59 -11.56 -4.98
N LYS A 162 8.92 -11.62 -3.84
CA LYS A 162 9.42 -12.30 -2.64
C LYS A 162 9.61 -13.81 -2.87
N LEU A 163 8.64 -14.48 -3.49
CA LEU A 163 8.74 -15.91 -3.80
C LEU A 163 9.94 -16.20 -4.71
N ARG A 164 10.11 -15.43 -5.78
CA ARG A 164 11.25 -15.59 -6.69
C ARG A 164 12.60 -15.37 -6.01
N SER A 165 12.69 -14.40 -5.12
CA SER A 165 13.92 -14.16 -4.34
C SER A 165 14.22 -15.29 -3.35
N MET A 166 13.21 -16.05 -2.95
CA MET A 166 13.38 -17.26 -2.12
C MET A 166 13.91 -18.44 -2.94
N ASP A 167 13.41 -18.65 -4.15
CA ASP A 167 13.80 -19.78 -5.02
C ASP A 167 15.24 -19.64 -5.52
N GLN A 168 15.67 -18.44 -5.92
CA GLN A 168 17.01 -18.22 -6.46
C GLN A 168 18.15 -18.52 -5.48
N GLN A 169 17.91 -18.43 -4.18
CA GLN A 169 18.92 -18.77 -3.18
C GLN A 169 19.02 -20.27 -2.90
N GLN A 170 17.98 -21.05 -3.13
CA GLN A 170 18.04 -22.52 -2.99
C GLN A 170 18.91 -23.17 -4.05
N ASP A 171 18.88 -22.64 -5.29
CA ASP A 171 19.70 -23.16 -6.41
C ASP A 171 21.21 -22.90 -6.21
N VAL A 172 21.58 -21.80 -5.57
CA VAL A 172 23.00 -21.48 -5.29
C VAL A 172 23.59 -22.41 -4.23
N THR A 173 22.78 -22.83 -3.26
CA THR A 173 23.24 -23.73 -2.18
C THR A 173 23.41 -25.17 -2.65
N HIS A 174 22.63 -25.61 -3.66
CA HIS A 174 22.77 -26.96 -4.24
C HIS A 174 23.87 -27.09 -5.28
N SER A 175 24.44 -25.96 -5.77
CA SER A 175 25.54 -25.98 -6.76
C SER A 175 26.94 -26.03 -6.14
N GLN A 176 27.06 -26.06 -4.79
CA GLN A 176 28.33 -26.06 -4.07
C GLN A 176 28.59 -27.35 -3.26
N ILE A 177 27.85 -28.44 -3.56
CA ILE A 177 28.13 -29.78 -2.99
C ILE A 177 28.62 -30.71 -4.13
#